data_d0da4e6e9fc056640f87045ae53907fc
#
_entry.id   d0da4e6e9fc056640f87045ae53907fc
#
_cell.length_a   1.000
_cell.length_b   1.000
_cell.length_c   1.000
_cell.angle_alpha   90.00
_cell.angle_beta   90.00
_cell.angle_gamma   90.00
#
_symmetry.space_group_name_H-M   'P 1'
#
loop_
_entity.id
_entity.type
_entity.pdbx_description
1 polymer ?
#
loop_
_entity_poly.entity_id
_entity_poly.type
_entity_poly.pdbx_seq_one_letter_code
_entity_poly.pdbx_strand_id
1 'polypeptide(L)'
;SGCDLHGYEIKSQRINSASYITLFTKSPTHPRGINAILRDKFGTPYDDNPSLKRLHTSMFANSYNTYKGEYSFKLIHEPLEEKIYIGVFKNTNKELLDKTAYYTYKEFQKIFDTKLKRLFLVLAESIKIDKIEHFKYKDIYLYYNPSISEFLKLIDQGLIMYDIRIGVYRSGKNIGKSHDHGSGFRIKRENIHKLYKNFIKA
;
A
#
# COMPACT_ATOMS: atom_id res chain seq x y z
N SER A 1 -3.58 13.23 1.56
CA SER A 1 -3.02 13.60 2.86
C SER A 1 -1.55 13.88 2.68
N GLY A 2 -1.08 15.02 3.13
CA GLY A 2 0.33 15.42 3.16
C GLY A 2 0.88 15.32 4.58
N CYS A 3 2.16 15.64 4.74
CA CYS A 3 2.73 15.88 6.06
C CYS A 3 2.06 17.10 6.70
N ASP A 4 2.19 17.24 8.02
CA ASP A 4 1.79 18.44 8.74
C ASP A 4 2.67 19.64 8.35
N LEU A 5 2.41 20.81 8.97
CA LEU A 5 3.15 22.07 8.72
C LEU A 5 4.66 21.96 9.05
N HIS A 6 5.07 20.96 9.82
CA HIS A 6 6.46 20.74 10.24
C HIS A 6 7.12 19.56 9.50
N GLY A 7 6.45 18.97 8.49
CA GLY A 7 6.97 17.88 7.70
C GLY A 7 6.92 16.50 8.39
N TYR A 8 5.96 16.31 9.30
CA TYR A 8 5.69 15.02 9.93
C TYR A 8 4.53 14.30 9.22
N GLU A 9 4.73 13.05 8.85
CA GLU A 9 3.62 12.16 8.49
C GLU A 9 3.02 11.60 9.78
N ILE A 10 1.77 11.92 10.07
CA ILE A 10 1.09 11.48 11.29
C ILE A 10 0.26 10.24 10.99
N LYS A 11 0.46 9.20 11.78
CA LYS A 11 -0.33 7.96 11.77
C LYS A 11 -0.87 7.70 13.16
N SER A 12 -2.06 7.11 13.22
CA SER A 12 -2.65 6.63 14.47
C SER A 12 -3.16 5.20 14.32
N GLN A 13 -3.11 4.45 15.40
CA GLN A 13 -3.66 3.10 15.45
C GLN A 13 -4.19 2.78 16.85
N ARG A 14 -5.27 2.00 16.94
CA ARG A 14 -5.69 1.42 18.22
C ARG A 14 -4.66 0.38 18.66
N ILE A 15 -4.35 0.33 19.97
CA ILE A 15 -3.35 -0.59 20.53
C ILE A 15 -3.65 -2.04 20.16
N ASN A 16 -4.91 -2.44 20.23
CA ASN A 16 -5.35 -3.81 19.97
C ASN A 16 -5.59 -4.10 18.46
N SER A 17 -5.24 -3.17 17.57
CA SER A 17 -5.42 -3.38 16.14
C SER A 17 -4.28 -4.24 15.57
N ALA A 18 -4.66 -5.30 14.86
CA ALA A 18 -3.76 -6.12 14.05
C ALA A 18 -3.67 -5.64 12.59
N SER A 19 -4.30 -4.51 12.25
CA SER A 19 -4.32 -4.00 10.88
C SER A 19 -2.95 -3.49 10.43
N TYR A 20 -2.74 -3.46 9.12
CA TYR A 20 -1.58 -2.83 8.53
C TYR A 20 -1.70 -1.31 8.59
N ILE A 21 -0.58 -0.62 8.82
CA ILE A 21 -0.45 0.83 8.72
C ILE A 21 -0.03 1.17 7.29
N THR A 22 -0.76 2.08 6.66
CA THR A 22 -0.38 2.60 5.35
C THR A 22 0.84 3.51 5.49
N LEU A 23 1.98 3.10 4.95
CA LEU A 23 3.17 3.94 4.88
C LEU A 23 2.89 5.13 3.96
N PHE A 24 2.52 4.84 2.74
CA PHE A 24 2.14 5.85 1.75
C PHE A 24 1.22 5.25 0.69
N THR A 25 0.40 6.11 0.10
CA THR A 25 -0.40 5.78 -1.08
C THR A 25 0.39 6.11 -2.33
N LYS A 26 0.44 5.17 -3.25
CA LYS A 26 1.06 5.32 -4.56
C LYS A 26 0.48 4.27 -5.49
N SER A 27 -0.28 4.69 -6.48
CA SER A 27 -0.68 3.80 -7.56
C SER A 27 0.45 3.61 -8.57
N PRO A 28 0.48 2.49 -9.30
CA PRO A 28 1.44 2.30 -10.38
C PRO A 28 1.21 3.36 -11.47
N THR A 29 2.28 3.97 -11.92
CA THR A 29 2.24 5.06 -12.93
C THR A 29 3.01 4.73 -14.20
N HIS A 30 3.72 3.61 -14.19
CA HIS A 30 4.51 3.15 -15.33
C HIS A 30 3.99 1.81 -15.85
N PRO A 31 3.74 1.74 -17.18
CA PRO A 31 3.58 2.85 -18.12
C PRO A 31 2.36 3.72 -17.80
N ARG A 32 2.28 4.90 -18.42
CA ARG A 32 1.15 5.81 -18.22
C ARG A 32 -0.18 5.11 -18.53
N GLY A 33 -1.16 5.28 -17.63
CA GLY A 33 -2.49 4.66 -17.79
C GLY A 33 -2.57 3.20 -17.34
N ILE A 34 -1.49 2.63 -16.79
CA ILE A 34 -1.41 1.21 -16.42
C ILE A 34 -2.52 0.76 -15.46
N ASN A 35 -3.04 1.65 -14.61
CA ASN A 35 -4.13 1.34 -13.71
C ASN A 35 -5.39 0.86 -14.44
N ALA A 36 -5.78 1.57 -15.50
CA ALA A 36 -6.93 1.16 -16.31
C ALA A 36 -6.67 -0.19 -16.97
N ILE A 37 -5.48 -0.38 -17.53
CA ILE A 37 -5.08 -1.62 -18.21
C ILE A 37 -5.13 -2.81 -17.26
N LEU A 38 -4.52 -2.70 -16.08
CA LEU A 38 -4.55 -3.77 -15.07
C LEU A 38 -5.97 -4.12 -14.63
N ARG A 39 -6.79 -3.09 -14.34
CA ARG A 39 -8.18 -3.28 -13.97
C ARG A 39 -8.99 -3.96 -15.07
N ASP A 40 -8.83 -3.51 -16.32
CA ASP A 40 -9.64 -4.01 -17.43
C ASP A 40 -9.25 -5.44 -17.82
N LYS A 41 -7.95 -5.78 -17.75
CA LYS A 41 -7.46 -7.14 -18.02
C LYS A 41 -7.80 -8.12 -16.87
N PHE A 42 -7.51 -7.76 -15.63
CA PHE A 42 -7.46 -8.68 -14.49
C PHE A 42 -8.47 -8.38 -13.39
N GLY A 43 -9.19 -7.27 -13.49
CA GLY A 43 -10.20 -6.88 -12.52
C GLY A 43 -11.49 -7.69 -12.63
N THR A 44 -12.27 -7.68 -11.55
CA THR A 44 -13.58 -8.30 -11.48
C THR A 44 -14.69 -7.28 -11.73
N PRO A 45 -15.81 -7.67 -12.37
CA PRO A 45 -16.98 -6.84 -12.49
C PRO A 45 -17.54 -6.39 -11.12
N TYR A 46 -18.22 -5.27 -11.09
CA TYR A 46 -19.08 -4.91 -9.97
C TYR A 46 -20.40 -5.69 -10.05
N ASP A 47 -20.92 -6.11 -8.90
CA ASP A 47 -22.12 -6.92 -8.84
C ASP A 47 -23.38 -6.19 -9.35
N ASP A 48 -23.43 -4.86 -9.12
CA ASP A 48 -24.52 -3.97 -9.52
C ASP A 48 -24.33 -3.34 -10.91
N ASN A 49 -23.14 -3.43 -11.50
CA ASN A 49 -22.85 -2.99 -12.86
C ASN A 49 -21.71 -3.79 -13.47
N PRO A 50 -21.99 -4.94 -14.09
CA PRO A 50 -20.96 -5.84 -14.64
C PRO A 50 -20.14 -5.25 -15.78
N SER A 51 -20.57 -4.15 -16.42
CA SER A 51 -19.76 -3.45 -17.43
C SER A 51 -18.58 -2.69 -16.83
N LEU A 52 -18.60 -2.42 -15.54
CA LEU A 52 -17.54 -1.74 -14.81
C LEU A 52 -16.74 -2.75 -14.00
N LYS A 53 -15.41 -2.57 -13.95
CA LYS A 53 -14.51 -3.47 -13.23
C LYS A 53 -13.77 -2.77 -12.10
N ARG A 54 -13.36 -3.55 -11.12
CA ARG A 54 -12.45 -3.17 -10.02
C ARG A 54 -11.32 -4.19 -9.88
N LEU A 55 -10.16 -3.73 -9.47
CA LEU A 55 -9.02 -4.57 -9.09
C LEU A 55 -8.63 -4.21 -7.66
N HIS A 56 -9.09 -5.02 -6.70
CA HIS A 56 -8.80 -4.85 -5.28
C HIS A 56 -8.15 -6.13 -4.76
N THR A 57 -6.85 -6.09 -4.53
CA THR A 57 -6.10 -7.23 -4.01
C THR A 57 -4.84 -6.78 -3.30
N SER A 58 -4.39 -7.56 -2.33
CA SER A 58 -3.15 -7.33 -1.60
C SER A 58 -2.12 -8.37 -2.00
N MET A 59 -0.86 -7.96 -2.12
CA MET A 59 0.23 -8.83 -2.57
C MET A 59 1.54 -8.56 -1.82
N PHE A 60 2.38 -9.57 -1.79
CA PHE A 60 3.72 -9.57 -1.20
C PHE A 60 4.76 -9.99 -2.25
N ALA A 61 6.06 -9.80 -1.94
CA ALA A 61 7.13 -10.27 -2.80
C ALA A 61 7.53 -11.73 -2.53
N ASN A 62 7.31 -12.24 -1.32
CA ASN A 62 7.72 -13.58 -0.92
C ASN A 62 6.66 -14.68 -1.17
N SER A 63 5.44 -14.31 -1.56
CA SER A 63 4.34 -15.26 -1.74
C SER A 63 3.37 -14.83 -2.82
N TYR A 64 2.71 -15.81 -3.42
CA TYR A 64 1.58 -15.57 -4.32
C TYR A 64 0.30 -15.46 -3.49
N ASN A 65 -0.57 -14.52 -3.88
CA ASN A 65 -1.94 -14.55 -3.41
C ASN A 65 -2.83 -15.37 -4.36
N THR A 66 -4.11 -15.47 -4.04
CA THR A 66 -5.15 -15.95 -4.94
C THR A 66 -6.19 -14.86 -5.14
N TYR A 67 -6.42 -14.49 -6.39
CA TYR A 67 -7.43 -13.49 -6.75
C TYR A 67 -8.52 -14.13 -7.60
N LYS A 68 -9.72 -14.26 -6.99
CA LYS A 68 -10.92 -14.84 -7.62
C LYS A 68 -10.72 -16.23 -8.23
N GLY A 69 -9.76 -17.01 -7.74
CA GLY A 69 -9.47 -18.36 -8.23
C GLY A 69 -8.73 -18.41 -9.57
N GLU A 70 -8.60 -17.31 -10.28
CA GLU A 70 -8.12 -17.23 -11.67
C GLU A 70 -6.68 -16.73 -11.75
N TYR A 71 -6.37 -15.68 -10.99
CA TYR A 71 -5.08 -15.02 -10.98
C TYR A 71 -4.38 -15.13 -9.64
N SER A 72 -3.07 -15.00 -9.68
CA SER A 72 -2.22 -14.75 -8.52
C SER A 72 -1.44 -13.48 -8.77
N PHE A 73 -1.26 -12.67 -7.74
CA PHE A 73 -0.44 -11.46 -7.79
C PHE A 73 0.75 -11.60 -6.85
N LYS A 74 1.87 -11.03 -7.26
CA LYS A 74 3.10 -10.99 -6.48
C LYS A 74 3.90 -9.73 -6.84
N LEU A 75 4.56 -9.12 -5.86
CA LEU A 75 5.59 -8.12 -6.17
C LEU A 75 6.84 -8.83 -6.68
N ILE A 76 7.47 -8.30 -7.72
CA ILE A 76 8.72 -8.78 -8.27
C ILE A 76 9.75 -7.66 -8.12
N HIS A 77 10.75 -7.90 -7.28
CA HIS A 77 11.85 -6.97 -7.07
C HIS A 77 12.98 -7.28 -8.04
N GLU A 78 13.38 -6.31 -8.86
CA GLU A 78 14.46 -6.41 -9.84
C GLU A 78 15.54 -5.36 -9.51
N PRO A 79 16.51 -5.71 -8.65
CA PRO A 79 17.52 -4.75 -8.19
C PRO A 79 18.37 -4.16 -9.31
N LEU A 80 18.72 -4.96 -10.33
CA LEU A 80 19.52 -4.49 -11.47
C LEU A 80 18.79 -3.46 -12.34
N GLU A 81 17.46 -3.50 -12.35
CA GLU A 81 16.62 -2.55 -13.06
C GLU A 81 16.20 -1.37 -12.16
N GLU A 82 16.49 -1.42 -10.87
CA GLU A 82 16.02 -0.48 -9.84
C GLU A 82 14.48 -0.34 -9.85
N LYS A 83 13.77 -1.48 -9.95
CA LYS A 83 12.31 -1.52 -10.08
C LYS A 83 11.66 -2.55 -9.17
N ILE A 84 10.41 -2.23 -8.79
CA ILE A 84 9.44 -3.15 -8.21
C ILE A 84 8.28 -3.29 -9.19
N TYR A 85 8.05 -4.49 -9.69
CA TYR A 85 6.96 -4.79 -10.60
C TYR A 85 5.75 -5.38 -9.87
N ILE A 86 4.57 -5.19 -10.46
CA ILE A 86 3.38 -5.96 -10.13
C ILE A 86 3.34 -7.14 -11.12
N GLY A 87 3.62 -8.33 -10.64
CA GLY A 87 3.50 -9.55 -11.42
C GLY A 87 2.09 -10.12 -11.33
N VAL A 88 1.51 -10.46 -12.47
CA VAL A 88 0.24 -11.19 -12.58
C VAL A 88 0.52 -12.56 -13.15
N PHE A 89 0.02 -13.58 -12.47
CA PHE A 89 0.30 -14.97 -12.78
C PHE A 89 -1.01 -15.74 -12.92
N LYS A 90 -1.01 -16.79 -13.72
CA LYS A 90 -2.08 -17.78 -13.75
C LYS A 90 -2.11 -18.54 -12.43
N ASN A 91 -3.27 -18.63 -11.79
CA ASN A 91 -3.34 -19.20 -10.45
C ASN A 91 -2.96 -20.70 -10.40
N THR A 92 -3.23 -21.44 -11.46
CA THR A 92 -3.06 -22.90 -11.49
C THR A 92 -1.60 -23.34 -11.53
N ASN A 93 -0.77 -22.74 -12.39
CA ASN A 93 0.62 -23.16 -12.66
C ASN A 93 1.66 -22.08 -12.39
N LYS A 94 1.23 -20.91 -11.92
CA LYS A 94 2.08 -19.74 -11.65
C LYS A 94 2.87 -19.23 -12.87
N GLU A 95 2.34 -19.49 -14.06
CA GLU A 95 2.84 -18.89 -15.30
C GLU A 95 2.67 -17.37 -15.26
N LEU A 96 3.71 -16.62 -15.61
CA LEU A 96 3.69 -15.16 -15.66
C LEU A 96 2.87 -14.67 -16.85
N LEU A 97 1.79 -13.96 -16.58
CA LEU A 97 0.89 -13.39 -17.59
C LEU A 97 1.18 -11.92 -17.91
N ASP A 98 1.60 -11.15 -16.91
CA ASP A 98 1.87 -9.72 -17.06
C ASP A 98 2.92 -9.25 -16.03
N LYS A 99 3.89 -8.46 -16.49
CA LYS A 99 4.92 -7.77 -15.69
C LYS A 99 5.13 -6.36 -16.24
N THR A 100 4.07 -5.67 -16.64
CA THR A 100 4.20 -4.36 -17.29
C THR A 100 4.14 -3.19 -16.32
N ALA A 101 3.40 -3.34 -15.20
CA ALA A 101 3.24 -2.30 -14.20
C ALA A 101 4.41 -2.28 -13.22
N TYR A 102 5.04 -1.11 -13.01
CA TYR A 102 6.17 -1.00 -12.10
C TYR A 102 6.30 0.35 -11.41
N TYR A 103 7.16 0.36 -10.39
CA TYR A 103 7.69 1.51 -9.67
C TYR A 103 9.20 1.56 -9.83
N THR A 104 9.77 2.76 -9.85
CA THR A 104 11.23 2.96 -9.84
C THR A 104 11.72 3.29 -8.43
N TYR A 105 12.98 2.98 -8.12
CA TYR A 105 13.61 3.40 -6.87
C TYR A 105 13.62 4.91 -6.69
N LYS A 106 13.78 5.67 -7.80
CA LYS A 106 13.72 7.14 -7.79
C LYS A 106 12.38 7.67 -7.25
N GLU A 107 11.27 7.00 -7.59
CA GLU A 107 9.96 7.39 -7.07
C GLU A 107 9.85 7.13 -5.56
N PHE A 108 10.37 6.00 -5.09
CA PHE A 108 10.43 5.70 -3.66
C PHE A 108 11.32 6.69 -2.91
N GLN A 109 12.53 6.98 -3.44
CA GLN A 109 13.45 7.95 -2.83
C GLN A 109 12.76 9.29 -2.63
N LYS A 110 12.05 9.81 -3.65
CA LYS A 110 11.30 11.05 -3.52
C LYS A 110 10.26 11.01 -2.40
N ILE A 111 9.56 9.89 -2.21
CA ILE A 111 8.57 9.72 -1.13
C ILE A 111 9.27 9.71 0.24
N PHE A 112 10.41 9.04 0.33
CA PHE A 112 11.21 8.96 1.56
C PHE A 112 11.77 10.32 1.98
N ASP A 113 12.25 11.11 1.01
CA ASP A 113 12.82 12.44 1.27
C ASP A 113 11.76 13.48 1.64
N THR A 114 10.52 13.27 1.25
CA THR A 114 9.43 14.24 1.46
C THR A 114 8.43 13.76 2.51
N LYS A 115 7.75 12.67 2.25
CA LYS A 115 6.57 12.24 3.01
C LYS A 115 6.91 11.37 4.21
N LEU A 116 7.90 10.48 4.08
CA LEU A 116 8.29 9.55 5.14
C LEU A 116 9.48 9.99 5.97
N LYS A 117 10.07 11.14 5.69
CA LYS A 117 11.28 11.62 6.36
C LYS A 117 11.16 11.58 7.89
N ARG A 118 9.97 11.88 8.40
CA ARG A 118 9.63 11.82 9.82
C ARG A 118 8.23 11.24 9.97
N LEU A 119 8.09 10.16 10.73
CA LEU A 119 6.82 9.52 11.00
C LEU A 119 6.49 9.64 12.50
N PHE A 120 5.34 10.22 12.79
CA PHE A 120 4.77 10.33 14.12
C PHE A 120 3.66 9.30 14.26
N LEU A 121 3.87 8.27 15.09
CA LEU A 121 2.90 7.21 15.32
C LEU A 121 2.29 7.34 16.71
N VAL A 122 0.99 7.54 16.76
CA VAL A 122 0.21 7.64 18.00
C VAL A 122 -0.60 6.36 18.20
N LEU A 123 -0.42 5.74 19.36
CA LEU A 123 -1.21 4.58 19.77
C LEU A 123 -2.27 5.01 20.79
N ALA A 124 -3.49 4.54 20.60
CA ALA A 124 -4.61 4.88 21.46
C ALA A 124 -5.39 3.64 21.91
N GLU A 125 -5.86 3.64 23.12
CA GLU A 125 -6.95 2.78 23.59
C GLU A 125 -8.28 3.41 23.18
N SER A 126 -9.23 2.58 22.80
CA SER A 126 -10.61 2.99 22.54
C SER A 126 -11.50 2.47 23.65
N ILE A 127 -12.27 3.36 24.29
CA ILE A 127 -13.27 3.06 25.31
C ILE A 127 -14.62 3.64 24.86
N LYS A 128 -15.71 2.94 25.18
CA LYS A 128 -17.07 3.46 24.95
C LYS A 128 -17.67 3.93 26.25
N ILE A 129 -18.09 5.19 26.28
CA ILE A 129 -18.83 5.82 27.37
C ILE A 129 -20.14 6.33 26.76
N ASP A 130 -21.29 5.91 27.27
CA ASP A 130 -22.62 6.29 26.78
C ASP A 130 -22.79 6.12 25.25
N LYS A 131 -22.30 4.99 24.73
CA LYS A 131 -22.28 4.65 23.28
C LYS A 131 -21.34 5.52 22.41
N ILE A 132 -20.68 6.51 22.98
CA ILE A 132 -19.70 7.37 22.30
C ILE A 132 -18.32 6.76 22.43
N GLU A 133 -17.58 6.68 21.34
CA GLU A 133 -16.18 6.18 21.34
C GLU A 133 -15.22 7.31 21.75
N HIS A 134 -14.43 7.05 22.79
CA HIS A 134 -13.38 7.92 23.27
C HIS A 134 -12.02 7.29 23.05
N PHE A 135 -11.00 8.10 22.76
CA PHE A 135 -9.64 7.65 22.57
C PHE A 135 -8.73 8.19 23.67
N LYS A 136 -8.04 7.27 24.35
CA LYS A 136 -6.99 7.59 25.30
C LYS A 136 -5.63 7.32 24.64
N TYR A 137 -4.86 8.37 24.36
CA TYR A 137 -3.50 8.24 23.84
C TYR A 137 -2.59 7.60 24.87
N LYS A 138 -1.78 6.61 24.45
CA LYS A 138 -0.92 5.81 25.33
C LYS A 138 0.53 5.96 24.97
N ASP A 139 0.90 5.58 23.77
CA ASP A 139 2.27 5.59 23.31
C ASP A 139 2.40 6.49 22.08
N ILE A 140 3.47 7.23 22.05
CA ILE A 140 3.83 8.11 20.95
C ILE A 140 5.24 7.75 20.52
N TYR A 141 5.42 7.51 19.22
CA TYR A 141 6.72 7.20 18.64
C TYR A 141 7.03 8.21 17.54
N LEU A 142 8.23 8.76 17.58
CA LEU A 142 8.80 9.55 16.50
C LEU A 142 9.89 8.74 15.82
N TYR A 143 9.64 8.38 14.57
CA TYR A 143 10.61 7.69 13.71
C TYR A 143 11.23 8.70 12.73
N TYR A 144 12.55 8.59 12.49
CA TYR A 144 13.26 9.47 11.58
C TYR A 144 14.43 8.76 10.89
N ASN A 145 14.91 9.35 9.79
CA ASN A 145 15.93 8.76 8.93
C ASN A 145 15.52 7.40 8.34
N PRO A 146 14.43 7.33 7.54
CA PRO A 146 14.04 6.11 6.88
C PRO A 146 15.09 5.65 5.88
N SER A 147 15.19 4.34 5.65
CA SER A 147 16.14 3.74 4.73
C SER A 147 15.41 3.06 3.57
N ILE A 148 15.69 3.50 2.34
CA ILE A 148 15.15 2.83 1.14
C ILE A 148 15.69 1.40 1.02
N SER A 149 16.95 1.15 1.39
CA SER A 149 17.51 -0.20 1.35
C SER A 149 16.78 -1.14 2.32
N GLU A 150 16.41 -0.65 3.51
CA GLU A 150 15.61 -1.45 4.44
C GLU A 150 14.17 -1.64 3.92
N PHE A 151 13.58 -0.64 3.29
CA PHE A 151 12.28 -0.78 2.64
C PHE A 151 12.26 -1.90 1.60
N LEU A 152 13.27 -1.96 0.73
CA LEU A 152 13.40 -3.00 -0.28
C LEU A 152 13.61 -4.38 0.33
N LYS A 153 14.47 -4.50 1.35
CA LYS A 153 14.62 -5.74 2.12
C LYS A 153 13.31 -6.21 2.77
N LEU A 154 12.56 -5.29 3.36
CA LEU A 154 11.27 -5.60 3.98
C LEU A 154 10.23 -6.04 2.94
N ILE A 155 10.29 -5.51 1.72
CA ILE A 155 9.49 -6.01 0.58
C ILE A 155 9.87 -7.46 0.28
N ASP A 156 11.16 -7.76 0.09
CA ASP A 156 11.64 -9.11 -0.23
C ASP A 156 11.29 -10.14 0.86
N GLN A 157 11.33 -9.72 2.11
CA GLN A 157 10.93 -10.53 3.26
C GLN A 157 9.41 -10.72 3.39
N GLY A 158 8.60 -10.03 2.59
CA GLY A 158 7.14 -10.07 2.70
C GLY A 158 6.60 -9.36 3.95
N LEU A 159 7.34 -8.43 4.53
CA LEU A 159 6.90 -7.64 5.68
C LEU A 159 6.22 -6.34 5.27
N ILE A 160 6.40 -5.92 4.02
CA ILE A 160 5.66 -4.83 3.40
C ILE A 160 4.72 -5.41 2.35
N MET A 161 3.46 -5.04 2.49
CA MET A 161 2.37 -5.41 1.59
C MET A 161 2.10 -4.26 0.63
N TYR A 162 1.88 -4.56 -0.65
CA TYR A 162 1.23 -3.65 -1.56
C TYR A 162 -0.25 -4.01 -1.70
N ASP A 163 -1.11 -3.02 -1.49
CA ASP A 163 -2.55 -3.17 -1.57
C ASP A 163 -3.06 -2.33 -2.75
N ILE A 164 -3.44 -2.98 -3.85
CA ILE A 164 -3.98 -2.34 -5.04
C ILE A 164 -5.48 -2.16 -4.91
N ARG A 165 -5.99 -0.94 -5.16
CA ARG A 165 -7.39 -0.56 -5.00
C ARG A 165 -7.89 0.29 -6.16
N ILE A 166 -7.77 -0.22 -7.36
CA ILE A 166 -8.19 0.47 -8.57
C ILE A 166 -9.64 0.13 -8.89
N GLY A 167 -10.47 1.15 -9.01
CA GLY A 167 -11.86 1.04 -9.43
C GLY A 167 -12.19 2.06 -10.51
N VAL A 168 -13.46 2.41 -10.58
CA VAL A 168 -14.00 3.46 -11.45
C VAL A 168 -14.99 4.32 -10.68
N TYR A 169 -15.21 5.54 -11.15
CA TYR A 169 -16.37 6.32 -10.72
C TYR A 169 -17.64 5.60 -11.17
N ARG A 170 -18.57 5.33 -10.24
CA ARG A 170 -19.79 4.57 -10.50
C ARG A 170 -20.99 5.44 -10.83
N SER A 171 -20.88 6.75 -10.64
CA SER A 171 -21.96 7.73 -10.88
C SER A 171 -21.41 9.08 -11.32
N GLY A 172 -22.32 9.94 -11.79
CA GLY A 172 -22.01 11.32 -12.18
C GLY A 172 -21.23 11.43 -13.50
N LYS A 173 -20.72 12.63 -13.78
CA LYS A 173 -20.04 12.97 -15.05
C LYS A 173 -18.76 12.20 -15.35
N ASN A 174 -18.21 11.54 -14.34
CA ASN A 174 -16.97 10.77 -14.46
C ASN A 174 -17.21 9.25 -14.48
N ILE A 175 -18.44 8.77 -14.60
CA ILE A 175 -18.75 7.35 -14.63
C ILE A 175 -17.84 6.60 -15.61
N GLY A 176 -17.30 5.44 -15.18
CA GLY A 176 -16.39 4.61 -15.97
C GLY A 176 -14.92 5.08 -15.99
N LYS A 177 -14.62 6.33 -15.61
CA LYS A 177 -13.22 6.77 -15.50
C LYS A 177 -12.53 6.07 -14.35
N SER A 178 -11.26 5.72 -14.55
CA SER A 178 -10.43 5.07 -13.53
C SER A 178 -10.32 5.92 -12.26
N HIS A 179 -10.49 5.28 -11.12
CA HIS A 179 -10.36 5.89 -9.80
C HIS A 179 -9.57 4.97 -8.87
N ASP A 180 -8.50 5.50 -8.29
CA ASP A 180 -7.70 4.78 -7.30
C ASP A 180 -8.21 5.14 -5.89
N HIS A 181 -8.66 4.14 -5.15
CA HIS A 181 -9.19 4.27 -3.79
C HIS A 181 -8.08 4.20 -2.70
N GLY A 182 -6.85 4.51 -3.05
CA GLY A 182 -5.72 4.54 -2.12
C GLY A 182 -4.85 3.29 -2.18
N SER A 183 -4.50 2.85 -3.39
CA SER A 183 -3.44 1.86 -3.57
C SER A 183 -2.16 2.32 -2.89
N GLY A 184 -1.46 1.43 -2.18
CA GLY A 184 -0.28 1.83 -1.44
C GLY A 184 0.44 0.71 -0.72
N PHE A 185 1.61 1.07 -0.20
CA PHE A 185 2.46 0.19 0.58
C PHE A 185 2.09 0.26 2.06
N ARG A 186 1.98 -0.90 2.69
CA ARG A 186 1.52 -1.06 4.07
C ARG A 186 2.44 -1.97 4.86
N ILE A 187 2.58 -1.72 6.16
CA ILE A 187 3.44 -2.48 7.06
C ILE A 187 2.70 -2.78 8.37
N LYS A 188 3.03 -3.89 9.01
CA LYS A 188 2.59 -4.16 10.38
C LYS A 188 3.33 -3.24 11.36
N ARG A 189 2.63 -2.77 12.38
CA ARG A 189 3.18 -1.86 13.41
C ARG A 189 4.50 -2.34 13.98
N GLU A 190 4.58 -3.63 14.32
CA GLU A 190 5.76 -4.25 14.90
C GLU A 190 7.01 -4.22 14.01
N ASN A 191 6.85 -3.95 12.72
CA ASN A 191 7.95 -3.89 11.75
C ASN A 191 8.37 -2.47 11.37
N ILE A 192 7.65 -1.42 11.82
CA ILE A 192 7.96 -0.03 11.45
C ILE A 192 9.37 0.36 11.86
N HIS A 193 9.82 -0.08 13.06
CA HIS A 193 11.16 0.22 13.56
C HIS A 193 12.29 -0.29 12.66
N LYS A 194 12.03 -1.30 11.83
CA LYS A 194 13.02 -1.84 10.88
C LYS A 194 13.24 -0.93 9.67
N LEU A 195 12.27 -0.06 9.38
CA LEU A 195 12.34 0.88 8.25
C LEU A 195 13.16 2.13 8.59
N TYR A 196 13.24 2.49 9.86
CA TYR A 196 13.86 3.72 10.33
C TYR A 196 15.13 3.45 11.14
N LYS A 197 16.18 4.24 10.90
CA LYS A 197 17.44 4.11 11.65
C LYS A 197 17.31 4.52 13.11
N ASN A 198 16.39 5.44 13.39
CA ASN A 198 16.23 6.04 14.69
C ASN A 198 14.76 6.18 15.07
N PHE A 199 14.46 6.03 16.36
CA PHE A 199 13.17 6.40 16.90
C PHE A 199 13.29 6.87 18.38
N ILE A 200 12.31 7.67 18.78
CA ILE A 200 12.13 8.13 20.17
C ILE A 200 10.73 7.69 20.57
N LYS A 201 10.60 7.12 21.76
CA LYS A 201 9.31 6.89 22.43
C LYS A 201 9.11 8.01 23.45
N ALA A 202 7.97 8.74 23.35
CA ALA A 202 7.56 9.76 24.32
C ALA A 202 6.50 9.22 25.27
#